data_9cd85addcd7a2e4bbeac631d126a92e5
#
_entry.id   9cd85addcd7a2e4bbeac631d126a92e5
#
_cell.length_a   1.000
_cell.length_b   1.000
_cell.length_c   1.000
_cell.angle_alpha   90.00
_cell.angle_beta   90.00
_cell.angle_gamma   90.00
#
_symmetry.space_group_name_H-M   'P 1'
#
loop_
_entity.id
_entity.type
_entity.pdbx_description
1 polymer ?
#
loop_
_entity_poly.entity_id
_entity_poly.type
_entity_poly.pdbx_seq_one_letter_code
_entity_poly.pdbx_strand_id
1 'polypeptide(L)'
;EAGEETFYAVLPFFHAFGLSLSLLCAVGLAATQVILPKFGADMVLAAWRRRPATFFPGVPVMFDRIVTRAAATGADLSSCKIAVCGAAATPLAVARAWEEATGGVIIEGYGMTEASPIILGNPISPERRPGALGVPYPSTDVRLVDPDDPDVQVEPGRVGELLARGPQIFPGYWGDPEETEATLLPGGWLRTGDLVRQEDDGFYVIADRRKELIISGGFNVYPTEVEAAVRSMPQVEDVAVVGLPGDSGNENVVAAILPKEGQTVTLEQVREWAEKTLSHYALPRQIAILSEMPRSVIGKVLRRAVREELLAAREAASDAAGAAAAASTAAATALVARPSAGRPGPDDPADPDESVESEKPTDPAKSAEPEESEDRS
;
A
#
# COMPACT_ATOMS: atom_id res chain seq x y z
N GLU A 1 13.47 -24.55 21.84
CA GLU A 1 13.45 -24.83 23.29
C GLU A 1 13.60 -23.52 24.08
N ALA A 2 12.99 -23.47 25.27
CA ALA A 2 13.07 -22.27 26.10
C ALA A 2 14.55 -21.96 26.46
N GLY A 3 14.98 -20.70 26.25
CA GLY A 3 16.34 -20.25 26.51
C GLY A 3 17.34 -20.49 25.38
N GLU A 4 17.02 -21.32 24.39
CA GLU A 4 17.97 -21.68 23.31
C GLU A 4 17.69 -20.91 22.02
N GLU A 5 16.51 -20.36 21.86
CA GLU A 5 16.12 -19.69 20.63
C GLU A 5 16.72 -18.27 20.52
N THR A 6 16.99 -17.86 19.30
CA THR A 6 17.44 -16.52 18.97
C THR A 6 16.47 -15.86 18.00
N PHE A 7 15.78 -14.83 18.47
CA PHE A 7 14.79 -14.06 17.74
C PHE A 7 15.40 -12.78 17.18
N TYR A 8 15.12 -12.47 15.94
CA TYR A 8 15.51 -11.21 15.34
C TYR A 8 14.34 -10.21 15.35
N ALA A 9 14.52 -9.11 16.01
CA ALA A 9 13.55 -8.01 16.06
C ALA A 9 13.90 -6.97 15.00
N VAL A 10 13.39 -7.18 13.79
CA VAL A 10 13.52 -6.27 12.63
C VAL A 10 12.22 -5.52 12.35
N LEU A 11 11.11 -5.97 12.94
CA LEU A 11 9.81 -5.32 12.85
C LEU A 11 9.65 -4.31 13.98
N PRO A 12 8.96 -3.18 13.74
CA PRO A 12 8.71 -2.17 14.78
C PRO A 12 7.89 -2.74 15.94
N PHE A 13 8.33 -2.50 17.18
CA PHE A 13 7.62 -2.96 18.39
C PHE A 13 6.28 -2.24 18.64
N PHE A 14 6.04 -1.09 18.03
CA PHE A 14 4.74 -0.44 18.07
C PHE A 14 3.71 -1.08 17.14
N HIS A 15 4.12 -1.96 16.22
CA HIS A 15 3.24 -2.74 15.38
C HIS A 15 2.89 -4.06 16.08
N ALA A 16 1.61 -4.45 16.08
CA ALA A 16 1.13 -5.64 16.79
C ALA A 16 1.92 -6.93 16.43
N PHE A 17 2.31 -7.08 15.16
CA PHE A 17 3.13 -8.19 14.69
C PHE A 17 4.52 -8.21 15.37
N GLY A 18 5.23 -7.07 15.37
CA GLY A 18 6.54 -6.94 16.02
C GLY A 18 6.45 -7.06 17.54
N LEU A 19 5.42 -6.45 18.16
CA LEU A 19 5.16 -6.54 19.59
C LEU A 19 4.96 -8.00 20.02
N SER A 20 4.07 -8.72 19.34
CA SER A 20 3.70 -10.08 19.75
C SER A 20 4.78 -11.09 19.44
N LEU A 21 5.27 -11.17 18.19
CA LEU A 21 6.23 -12.22 17.81
C LEU A 21 7.68 -11.88 18.14
N SER A 22 8.09 -10.61 17.94
CA SER A 22 9.50 -10.29 18.19
C SER A 22 9.79 -9.97 19.66
N LEU A 23 8.82 -9.39 20.40
CA LEU A 23 9.05 -9.03 21.80
C LEU A 23 8.41 -10.03 22.76
N LEU A 24 7.09 -10.14 22.79
CA LEU A 24 6.39 -10.90 23.84
C LEU A 24 6.65 -12.42 23.73
N CYS A 25 6.62 -12.97 22.52
CA CYS A 25 6.89 -14.39 22.31
C CYS A 25 8.34 -14.74 22.70
N ALA A 26 9.31 -13.90 22.32
CA ALA A 26 10.70 -14.12 22.70
C ALA A 26 10.92 -14.06 24.21
N VAL A 27 10.28 -13.10 24.91
CA VAL A 27 10.32 -13.03 26.39
C VAL A 27 9.67 -14.27 27.02
N GLY A 28 8.49 -14.68 26.52
CA GLY A 28 7.78 -15.88 27.00
C GLY A 28 8.59 -17.17 26.84
N LEU A 29 9.45 -17.25 25.83
CA LEU A 29 10.34 -18.39 25.58
C LEU A 29 11.72 -18.22 26.23
N ALA A 30 11.97 -17.17 27.01
CA ALA A 30 13.28 -16.80 27.54
C ALA A 30 14.37 -16.76 26.44
N ALA A 31 13.99 -16.41 25.21
CA ALA A 31 14.87 -16.40 24.05
C ALA A 31 15.82 -15.20 24.06
N THR A 32 16.95 -15.34 23.38
CA THR A 32 17.81 -14.21 23.07
C THR A 32 17.14 -13.33 22.00
N GLN A 33 17.08 -12.02 22.23
CA GLN A 33 16.62 -11.06 21.21
C GLN A 33 17.79 -10.31 20.59
N VAL A 34 17.86 -10.29 19.26
CA VAL A 34 18.75 -9.42 18.49
C VAL A 34 17.91 -8.28 17.92
N ILE A 35 18.00 -7.11 18.57
CA ILE A 35 17.20 -5.94 18.21
C ILE A 35 17.99 -5.09 17.21
N LEU A 36 17.39 -4.84 16.03
CA LEU A 36 17.96 -3.99 15.00
C LEU A 36 17.12 -2.70 14.89
N PRO A 37 17.77 -1.51 14.89
CA PRO A 37 17.03 -0.24 14.89
C PRO A 37 16.27 0.03 13.60
N LYS A 38 16.68 -0.62 12.51
CA LYS A 38 16.02 -0.58 11.20
C LYS A 38 16.38 -1.82 10.40
N PHE A 39 15.54 -2.19 9.45
CA PHE A 39 15.85 -3.25 8.52
C PHE A 39 16.96 -2.83 7.54
N GLY A 40 17.90 -3.74 7.30
CA GLY A 40 18.93 -3.66 6.28
C GLY A 40 19.59 -5.03 6.14
N ALA A 41 19.60 -5.62 4.93
CA ALA A 41 20.13 -6.98 4.73
C ALA A 41 21.57 -7.14 5.21
N ASP A 42 22.45 -6.16 4.94
CA ASP A 42 23.82 -6.19 5.44
C ASP A 42 23.91 -6.14 6.97
N MET A 43 23.05 -5.35 7.62
CA MET A 43 22.97 -5.25 9.07
C MET A 43 22.48 -6.56 9.69
N VAL A 44 21.45 -7.16 9.11
CA VAL A 44 20.94 -8.48 9.50
C VAL A 44 22.05 -9.52 9.39
N LEU A 45 22.72 -9.63 8.25
CA LEU A 45 23.77 -10.63 8.02
C LEU A 45 25.02 -10.38 8.90
N ALA A 46 25.36 -9.14 9.19
CA ALA A 46 26.43 -8.81 10.12
C ALA A 46 26.10 -9.24 11.56
N ALA A 47 24.85 -9.06 12.00
CA ALA A 47 24.40 -9.55 13.30
C ALA A 47 24.30 -11.09 13.31
N TRP A 48 23.81 -11.70 12.24
CA TRP A 48 23.66 -13.16 12.09
C TRP A 48 24.97 -13.92 12.23
N ARG A 49 26.06 -13.41 11.66
CA ARG A 49 27.41 -13.99 11.85
C ARG A 49 27.87 -14.01 13.31
N ARG A 50 27.39 -13.08 14.15
CA ARG A 50 27.76 -13.01 15.58
C ARG A 50 26.84 -13.85 16.45
N ARG A 51 25.55 -13.83 16.12
CA ARG A 51 24.49 -14.55 16.83
C ARG A 51 23.50 -15.10 15.79
N PRO A 52 23.67 -16.35 15.34
CA PRO A 52 22.79 -16.96 14.36
C PRO A 52 21.33 -16.96 14.81
N ALA A 53 20.41 -16.57 13.92
CA ALA A 53 18.97 -16.60 14.20
C ALA A 53 18.41 -18.02 14.12
N THR A 54 17.51 -18.38 15.03
CA THR A 54 16.74 -19.62 14.94
C THR A 54 15.29 -19.34 14.56
N PHE A 55 14.84 -18.10 14.79
CA PHE A 55 13.50 -17.63 14.47
C PHE A 55 13.57 -16.23 13.86
N PHE A 56 12.89 -16.03 12.72
CA PHE A 56 12.92 -14.76 11.99
C PHE A 56 11.51 -14.32 11.56
N PRO A 57 10.88 -13.32 12.22
CA PRO A 57 9.65 -12.70 11.77
C PRO A 57 9.96 -11.56 10.80
N GLY A 58 9.22 -11.46 9.71
CA GLY A 58 9.46 -10.43 8.70
C GLY A 58 8.31 -10.29 7.71
N VAL A 59 8.55 -9.47 6.70
CA VAL A 59 7.65 -9.27 5.56
C VAL A 59 8.33 -9.72 4.26
N PRO A 60 7.60 -10.01 3.18
CA PRO A 60 8.17 -10.64 1.98
C PRO A 60 9.44 -9.99 1.45
N VAL A 61 9.48 -8.66 1.38
CA VAL A 61 10.65 -7.92 0.87
C VAL A 61 11.91 -8.09 1.74
N MET A 62 11.74 -8.36 3.04
CA MET A 62 12.88 -8.60 3.93
C MET A 62 13.53 -9.95 3.61
N PHE A 63 12.71 -10.98 3.44
CA PHE A 63 13.18 -12.32 3.08
C PHE A 63 13.92 -12.32 1.75
N ASP A 64 13.34 -11.71 0.72
CA ASP A 64 13.93 -11.60 -0.61
C ASP A 64 15.31 -10.91 -0.55
N ARG A 65 15.40 -9.75 0.11
CA ARG A 65 16.66 -8.99 0.24
C ARG A 65 17.73 -9.72 1.05
N ILE A 66 17.33 -10.45 2.09
CA ILE A 66 18.28 -11.23 2.91
C ILE A 66 18.86 -12.38 2.09
N VAL A 67 18.01 -13.16 1.40
CA VAL A 67 18.46 -14.29 0.57
C VAL A 67 19.35 -13.83 -0.57
N THR A 68 18.94 -12.80 -1.31
CA THR A 68 19.73 -12.21 -2.40
C THR A 68 21.11 -11.76 -1.88
N ARG A 69 21.14 -11.08 -0.73
CA ARG A 69 22.40 -10.61 -0.15
C ARG A 69 23.26 -11.73 0.43
N ALA A 70 22.63 -12.74 1.03
CA ALA A 70 23.33 -13.93 1.55
C ALA A 70 24.01 -14.71 0.41
N ALA A 71 23.31 -14.92 -0.70
CA ALA A 71 23.88 -15.56 -1.90
C ALA A 71 25.10 -14.79 -2.44
N ALA A 72 25.02 -13.44 -2.50
CA ALA A 72 26.12 -12.60 -2.97
C ALA A 72 27.34 -12.56 -2.03
N THR A 73 27.15 -12.85 -0.73
CA THR A 73 28.22 -12.76 0.30
C THR A 73 28.68 -14.11 0.85
N GLY A 74 28.03 -15.21 0.45
CA GLY A 74 28.29 -16.54 0.98
C GLY A 74 27.88 -16.68 2.46
N ALA A 75 26.91 -15.88 2.94
CA ALA A 75 26.45 -15.96 4.31
C ALA A 75 25.59 -17.21 4.54
N ASP A 76 25.87 -17.93 5.61
CA ASP A 76 25.12 -19.11 6.03
C ASP A 76 23.88 -18.71 6.83
N LEU A 77 22.70 -19.13 6.35
CA LEU A 77 21.40 -18.91 7.00
C LEU A 77 20.81 -20.19 7.62
N SER A 78 21.53 -21.32 7.59
CA SER A 78 21.02 -22.66 7.95
C SER A 78 20.59 -22.80 9.43
N SER A 79 20.93 -21.83 10.28
CA SER A 79 20.50 -21.79 11.68
C SER A 79 19.00 -21.46 11.84
N CYS A 80 18.37 -20.80 10.84
CA CYS A 80 16.95 -20.41 10.93
C CYS A 80 16.05 -21.60 10.68
N LYS A 81 15.38 -22.04 11.74
CA LYS A 81 14.45 -23.19 11.70
C LYS A 81 13.08 -22.78 11.23
N ILE A 82 12.59 -21.63 11.70
CA ILE A 82 11.26 -21.11 11.44
C ILE A 82 11.34 -19.63 11.11
N ALA A 83 10.70 -19.25 10.01
CA ALA A 83 10.40 -17.88 9.69
C ALA A 83 8.90 -17.67 9.64
N VAL A 84 8.43 -16.51 10.11
CA VAL A 84 7.02 -16.10 10.03
C VAL A 84 6.91 -14.88 9.13
N CYS A 85 6.18 -15.03 8.03
CA CYS A 85 5.89 -13.95 7.11
C CYS A 85 4.48 -13.44 7.34
N GLY A 86 4.31 -12.14 7.41
CA GLY A 86 2.99 -11.52 7.65
C GLY A 86 2.86 -10.16 6.97
N ALA A 87 1.72 -9.51 7.19
CA ALA A 87 1.36 -8.19 6.69
C ALA A 87 1.13 -8.10 5.16
N ALA A 88 1.61 -9.06 4.37
CA ALA A 88 1.35 -9.16 2.93
C ALA A 88 1.45 -10.63 2.49
N ALA A 89 0.81 -10.98 1.39
CA ALA A 89 0.93 -12.31 0.80
C ALA A 89 2.39 -12.57 0.39
N THR A 90 2.88 -13.77 0.71
CA THR A 90 4.26 -14.18 0.41
C THR A 90 4.32 -14.74 -1.01
N PRO A 91 5.07 -14.13 -1.95
CA PRO A 91 5.29 -14.74 -3.25
C PRO A 91 5.94 -16.13 -3.10
N LEU A 92 5.43 -17.12 -3.80
CA LEU A 92 5.94 -18.49 -3.74
C LEU A 92 7.44 -18.59 -4.03
N ALA A 93 7.94 -17.74 -4.93
CA ALA A 93 9.37 -17.67 -5.25
C ALA A 93 10.20 -17.23 -4.03
N VAL A 94 9.71 -16.27 -3.25
CA VAL A 94 10.38 -15.79 -2.03
C VAL A 94 10.38 -16.88 -0.96
N ALA A 95 9.25 -17.56 -0.76
CA ALA A 95 9.15 -18.65 0.20
C ALA A 95 10.14 -19.79 -0.14
N ARG A 96 10.18 -20.23 -1.38
CA ARG A 96 11.09 -21.27 -1.86
C ARG A 96 12.57 -20.88 -1.70
N ALA A 97 12.92 -19.65 -2.13
CA ALA A 97 14.29 -19.16 -2.02
C ALA A 97 14.76 -19.09 -0.55
N TRP A 98 13.86 -18.71 0.38
CA TRP A 98 14.16 -18.72 1.80
C TRP A 98 14.39 -20.13 2.33
N GLU A 99 13.48 -21.07 2.03
CA GLU A 99 13.58 -22.46 2.47
C GLU A 99 14.81 -23.17 1.90
N GLU A 100 15.17 -22.91 0.65
CA GLU A 100 16.41 -23.41 0.03
C GLU A 100 17.66 -22.87 0.72
N ALA A 101 17.65 -21.58 1.09
CA ALA A 101 18.80 -20.93 1.74
C ALA A 101 18.98 -21.31 3.21
N THR A 102 17.90 -21.65 3.91
CA THR A 102 17.93 -21.94 5.35
C THR A 102 17.83 -23.43 5.69
N GLY A 103 17.18 -24.22 4.84
CA GLY A 103 16.74 -25.57 5.17
C GLY A 103 15.60 -25.61 6.19
N GLY A 104 15.12 -24.44 6.65
CA GLY A 104 14.00 -24.28 7.57
C GLY A 104 12.67 -24.11 6.84
N VAL A 105 11.68 -23.65 7.56
CA VAL A 105 10.32 -23.39 6.99
C VAL A 105 9.96 -21.91 7.12
N ILE A 106 9.25 -21.40 6.12
CA ILE A 106 8.56 -20.12 6.22
C ILE A 106 7.07 -20.35 6.25
N ILE A 107 6.39 -19.78 7.24
CA ILE A 107 4.95 -19.86 7.41
C ILE A 107 4.33 -18.47 7.34
N GLU A 108 3.11 -18.39 6.84
CA GLU A 108 2.35 -17.16 6.79
C GLU A 108 1.38 -17.07 7.95
N GLY A 109 1.24 -15.86 8.48
CA GLY A 109 0.24 -15.51 9.48
C GLY A 109 -0.61 -14.36 8.99
N TYR A 110 -1.92 -14.47 9.16
CA TYR A 110 -2.90 -13.44 8.86
C TYR A 110 -3.55 -12.95 10.15
N GLY A 111 -3.70 -11.63 10.23
CA GLY A 111 -4.39 -11.00 11.33
C GLY A 111 -4.32 -9.49 11.27
N MET A 112 -4.76 -8.86 12.36
CA MET A 112 -4.86 -7.42 12.50
C MET A 112 -4.66 -7.01 13.95
N THR A 113 -4.51 -5.72 14.20
CA THR A 113 -4.26 -5.18 15.55
C THR A 113 -5.37 -5.57 16.52
N GLU A 114 -6.61 -5.55 16.04
CA GLU A 114 -7.83 -5.88 16.77
C GLU A 114 -7.91 -7.37 17.18
N ALA A 115 -7.05 -8.21 16.60
CA ALA A 115 -6.95 -9.65 16.91
C ALA A 115 -5.64 -10.04 17.63
N SER A 116 -4.82 -9.12 18.09
CA SER A 116 -3.66 -9.26 19.00
C SER A 116 -2.53 -10.25 18.63
N PRO A 117 -2.04 -10.39 17.43
CA PRO A 117 -2.47 -9.90 16.14
C PRO A 117 -3.08 -10.97 15.22
N ILE A 118 -3.18 -12.26 15.61
CA ILE A 118 -3.32 -13.38 14.67
C ILE A 118 -4.73 -13.98 14.70
N ILE A 119 -5.24 -14.31 13.50
CA ILE A 119 -6.52 -15.00 13.27
C ILE A 119 -6.30 -16.35 12.59
N LEU A 120 -5.57 -16.32 11.45
CA LEU A 120 -5.27 -17.51 10.65
C LEU A 120 -3.75 -17.67 10.52
N GLY A 121 -3.31 -18.90 10.32
CA GLY A 121 -1.91 -19.17 10.05
C GLY A 121 -1.68 -20.49 9.35
N ASN A 122 -0.60 -20.58 8.59
CA ASN A 122 -0.16 -21.82 8.01
C ASN A 122 0.42 -22.74 9.10
N PRO A 123 0.10 -24.04 9.09
CA PRO A 123 0.67 -24.99 10.04
C PRO A 123 2.17 -25.17 9.78
N ILE A 124 2.91 -25.47 10.86
CA ILE A 124 4.34 -25.87 10.75
C ILE A 124 4.37 -27.36 10.37
N SER A 125 3.95 -27.65 9.15
CA SER A 125 3.85 -29.01 8.66
C SER A 125 4.00 -29.06 7.12
N PRO A 126 4.21 -30.24 6.52
CA PRO A 126 4.25 -30.37 5.06
C PRO A 126 2.95 -29.94 4.35
N GLU A 127 1.82 -29.95 5.06
CA GLU A 127 0.52 -29.53 4.53
C GLU A 127 0.37 -28.02 4.43
N ARG A 128 1.37 -27.23 4.90
CA ARG A 128 1.34 -25.78 4.73
C ARG A 128 1.19 -25.38 3.26
N ARG A 129 0.43 -24.32 3.03
CA ARG A 129 0.11 -23.83 1.70
C ARG A 129 0.58 -22.38 1.54
N PRO A 130 1.83 -22.17 1.03
CA PRO A 130 2.34 -20.83 0.79
C PRO A 130 1.43 -20.02 -0.14
N GLY A 131 1.16 -18.76 0.21
CA GLY A 131 0.23 -17.87 -0.49
C GLY A 131 -1.21 -17.94 0.03
N ALA A 132 -1.55 -18.90 0.91
CA ALA A 132 -2.82 -18.91 1.63
C ALA A 132 -2.69 -18.25 3.01
N LEU A 133 -3.79 -17.70 3.52
CA LEU A 133 -3.85 -17.15 4.89
C LEU A 133 -3.65 -18.25 5.97
N GLY A 134 -3.90 -19.50 5.60
CA GLY A 134 -3.81 -20.65 6.48
C GLY A 134 -5.16 -21.14 6.98
N VAL A 135 -5.16 -21.69 8.19
CA VAL A 135 -6.34 -22.20 8.91
C VAL A 135 -6.51 -21.43 10.22
N PRO A 136 -7.67 -21.49 10.87
CA PRO A 136 -7.91 -20.80 12.14
C PRO A 136 -6.88 -21.19 13.22
N TYR A 137 -6.38 -20.19 13.92
CA TYR A 137 -5.49 -20.39 15.06
C TYR A 137 -6.23 -21.12 16.20
N PRO A 138 -5.56 -21.84 17.09
CA PRO A 138 -6.20 -22.49 18.22
C PRO A 138 -7.10 -21.54 19.01
N SER A 139 -8.28 -22.00 19.39
CA SER A 139 -9.32 -21.24 20.10
C SER A 139 -9.88 -20.03 19.33
N THR A 140 -9.72 -20.01 18.01
CA THR A 140 -10.27 -18.99 17.12
C THR A 140 -11.38 -19.60 16.26
N ASP A 141 -12.60 -19.08 16.39
CA ASP A 141 -13.68 -19.37 15.48
C ASP A 141 -13.66 -18.38 14.33
N VAL A 142 -13.96 -18.84 13.11
CA VAL A 142 -14.13 -18.01 11.94
C VAL A 142 -15.38 -18.38 11.17
N ARG A 143 -15.96 -17.42 10.48
CA ARG A 143 -17.06 -17.63 9.52
C ARG A 143 -16.96 -16.63 8.38
N LEU A 144 -17.46 -17.00 7.20
CA LEU A 144 -17.59 -16.13 6.04
C LEU A 144 -19.06 -15.74 5.91
N VAL A 145 -19.30 -14.44 5.80
CA VAL A 145 -20.65 -13.86 5.73
C VAL A 145 -20.80 -12.96 4.51
N ASP A 146 -22.04 -12.69 4.16
CA ASP A 146 -22.32 -11.64 3.17
C ASP A 146 -21.81 -10.30 3.69
N PRO A 147 -21.00 -9.56 2.89
CA PRO A 147 -20.46 -8.28 3.35
C PRO A 147 -21.50 -7.24 3.73
N ASP A 148 -22.69 -7.30 3.13
CA ASP A 148 -23.77 -6.34 3.37
C ASP A 148 -24.76 -6.82 4.44
N ASP A 149 -24.83 -8.14 4.70
CA ASP A 149 -25.65 -8.73 5.75
C ASP A 149 -24.84 -9.78 6.56
N PRO A 150 -24.19 -9.38 7.67
CA PRO A 150 -23.33 -10.26 8.45
C PRO A 150 -24.05 -11.41 9.18
N ASP A 151 -25.38 -11.43 9.17
CA ASP A 151 -26.16 -12.55 9.70
C ASP A 151 -26.32 -13.69 8.68
N VAL A 152 -26.02 -13.43 7.40
CA VAL A 152 -26.10 -14.42 6.32
C VAL A 152 -24.71 -15.00 6.04
N GLN A 153 -24.56 -16.31 6.30
CA GLN A 153 -23.33 -17.02 5.91
C GLN A 153 -23.31 -17.28 4.40
N VAL A 154 -22.15 -17.14 3.79
CA VAL A 154 -21.97 -17.49 2.38
C VAL A 154 -21.76 -19.00 2.22
N GLU A 155 -22.15 -19.53 1.06
CA GLU A 155 -21.92 -20.92 0.70
C GLU A 155 -20.40 -21.23 0.60
N PRO A 156 -19.97 -22.47 0.92
CA PRO A 156 -18.57 -22.88 0.76
C PRO A 156 -18.02 -22.57 -0.64
N GLY A 157 -16.77 -22.14 -0.71
CA GLY A 157 -16.12 -21.75 -1.96
C GLY A 157 -16.50 -20.36 -2.48
N ARG A 158 -17.48 -19.69 -1.87
CA ARG A 158 -17.84 -18.30 -2.20
C ARG A 158 -16.98 -17.32 -1.40
N VAL A 159 -16.79 -16.13 -1.98
CA VAL A 159 -16.14 -15.01 -1.29
C VAL A 159 -17.13 -14.39 -0.29
N GLY A 160 -16.70 -14.19 0.93
CA GLY A 160 -17.45 -13.50 1.98
C GLY A 160 -16.53 -12.67 2.87
N GLU A 161 -17.12 -11.79 3.69
CA GLU A 161 -16.37 -11.08 4.72
C GLU A 161 -15.97 -12.07 5.83
N LEU A 162 -14.70 -12.09 6.18
CA LEU A 162 -14.20 -12.92 7.28
C LEU A 162 -14.59 -12.29 8.61
N LEU A 163 -15.31 -13.04 9.42
CA LEU A 163 -15.52 -12.72 10.83
C LEU A 163 -14.69 -13.65 11.69
N ALA A 164 -14.15 -13.12 12.79
CA ALA A 164 -13.33 -13.87 13.73
C ALA A 164 -13.83 -13.68 15.17
N ARG A 165 -13.73 -14.74 15.97
CA ARG A 165 -14.05 -14.73 17.40
C ARG A 165 -13.02 -15.56 18.16
N GLY A 166 -12.54 -15.05 19.28
CA GLY A 166 -11.57 -15.77 20.11
C GLY A 166 -11.09 -14.92 21.28
N PRO A 167 -10.29 -15.51 22.18
CA PRO A 167 -9.80 -14.81 23.36
C PRO A 167 -8.84 -13.66 23.06
N GLN A 168 -8.28 -13.60 21.86
CA GLN A 168 -7.33 -12.59 21.40
C GLN A 168 -8.01 -11.35 20.82
N ILE A 169 -9.34 -11.40 20.59
CA ILE A 169 -10.07 -10.24 20.03
C ILE A 169 -10.12 -9.12 21.07
N PHE A 170 -9.85 -7.88 20.62
CA PHE A 170 -9.83 -6.70 21.46
C PHE A 170 -11.21 -6.35 22.03
N PRO A 171 -11.28 -5.58 23.15
CA PRO A 171 -12.58 -5.21 23.74
C PRO A 171 -13.24 -3.99 23.03
N GLY A 172 -12.55 -3.32 22.12
CA GLY A 172 -13.05 -2.16 21.38
C GLY A 172 -12.04 -1.05 21.23
N TYR A 173 -12.42 -0.01 20.50
CA TYR A 173 -11.62 1.18 20.29
C TYR A 173 -11.73 2.14 21.46
N TRP A 174 -10.62 2.70 21.87
CA TRP A 174 -10.58 3.65 23.00
C TRP A 174 -11.30 4.95 22.67
N GLY A 175 -12.35 5.25 23.42
CA GLY A 175 -13.13 6.50 23.26
C GLY A 175 -13.99 6.55 21.99
N ASP A 176 -14.15 5.43 21.27
CA ASP A 176 -14.96 5.36 20.06
C ASP A 176 -15.94 4.18 20.13
N PRO A 177 -17.07 4.35 20.82
CA PRO A 177 -18.09 3.30 20.91
C PRO A 177 -18.81 3.05 19.60
N GLU A 178 -18.96 4.03 18.71
CA GLU A 178 -19.63 3.90 17.43
C GLU A 178 -18.86 2.96 16.50
N GLU A 179 -17.56 3.20 16.32
CA GLU A 179 -16.71 2.33 15.50
C GLU A 179 -16.55 0.95 16.17
N THR A 180 -16.59 0.88 17.51
CA THR A 180 -16.58 -0.39 18.24
C THR A 180 -17.80 -1.23 17.90
N GLU A 181 -19.00 -0.66 17.95
CA GLU A 181 -20.25 -1.35 17.60
C GLU A 181 -20.31 -1.77 16.12
N ALA A 182 -19.74 -0.94 15.23
CA ALA A 182 -19.65 -1.25 13.80
C ALA A 182 -18.69 -2.41 13.51
N THR A 183 -17.68 -2.60 14.37
CA THR A 183 -16.59 -3.56 14.17
C THR A 183 -16.79 -4.85 14.98
N LEU A 184 -17.31 -4.76 16.22
CA LEU A 184 -17.58 -5.88 17.09
C LEU A 184 -19.08 -6.21 17.13
N LEU A 185 -19.46 -7.25 16.39
CA LEU A 185 -20.84 -7.70 16.33
C LEU A 185 -21.25 -8.45 17.60
N PRO A 186 -22.57 -8.59 17.87
CA PRO A 186 -23.09 -9.40 18.98
C PRO A 186 -22.47 -10.80 19.01
N GLY A 187 -22.17 -11.29 20.23
CA GLY A 187 -21.51 -12.57 20.44
C GLY A 187 -19.99 -12.56 20.28
N GLY A 188 -19.35 -11.37 20.20
CA GLY A 188 -17.89 -11.19 20.17
C GLY A 188 -17.27 -11.48 18.82
N TRP A 189 -18.01 -11.30 17.74
CA TRP A 189 -17.51 -11.46 16.38
C TRP A 189 -16.88 -10.17 15.87
N LEU A 190 -15.60 -10.22 15.56
CA LEU A 190 -14.84 -9.14 14.92
C LEU A 190 -15.09 -9.17 13.41
N ARG A 191 -15.52 -8.06 12.84
CA ARG A 191 -15.51 -7.81 11.40
C ARG A 191 -14.10 -7.44 10.97
N THR A 192 -13.49 -8.26 10.10
CA THR A 192 -12.12 -7.97 9.64
C THR A 192 -12.09 -6.93 8.50
N GLY A 193 -13.20 -6.78 7.79
CA GLY A 193 -13.27 -5.99 6.56
C GLY A 193 -12.50 -6.62 5.39
N ASP A 194 -11.97 -7.84 5.56
CA ASP A 194 -11.28 -8.58 4.51
C ASP A 194 -12.23 -9.61 3.88
N LEU A 195 -12.24 -9.63 2.54
CA LEU A 195 -13.00 -10.58 1.74
C LEU A 195 -12.14 -11.81 1.48
N VAL A 196 -12.66 -12.96 1.87
CA VAL A 196 -11.91 -14.21 1.94
C VAL A 196 -12.74 -15.34 1.32
N ARG A 197 -12.07 -16.31 0.73
CA ARG A 197 -12.69 -17.57 0.29
C ARG A 197 -12.07 -18.74 1.04
N GLN A 198 -12.87 -19.68 1.46
CA GLN A 198 -12.40 -20.97 1.94
C GLN A 198 -12.33 -21.94 0.77
N GLU A 199 -11.18 -22.57 0.58
CA GLU A 199 -10.94 -23.58 -0.43
C GLU A 199 -11.36 -24.96 0.05
N ASP A 200 -11.50 -25.93 -0.86
CA ASP A 200 -11.98 -27.29 -0.57
C ASP A 200 -11.09 -28.06 0.43
N ASP A 201 -9.81 -27.68 0.52
CA ASP A 201 -8.83 -28.24 1.47
C ASP A 201 -8.91 -27.60 2.87
N GLY A 202 -9.84 -26.67 3.09
CA GLY A 202 -10.05 -25.97 4.34
C GLY A 202 -9.17 -24.72 4.56
N PHE A 203 -8.23 -24.43 3.65
CA PHE A 203 -7.43 -23.22 3.73
C PHE A 203 -8.21 -22.00 3.30
N TYR A 204 -7.89 -20.87 3.93
CA TYR A 204 -8.44 -19.57 3.59
C TYR A 204 -7.49 -18.80 2.69
N VAL A 205 -8.04 -18.13 1.67
CA VAL A 205 -7.30 -17.26 0.76
C VAL A 205 -7.94 -15.89 0.71
N ILE A 206 -7.12 -14.86 0.69
CA ILE A 206 -7.60 -13.48 0.57
C ILE A 206 -8.13 -13.26 -0.85
N ALA A 207 -9.32 -12.70 -0.96
CA ALA A 207 -9.82 -12.18 -2.24
C ALA A 207 -9.50 -10.69 -2.36
N ASP A 208 -9.91 -9.88 -1.36
CA ASP A 208 -9.59 -8.45 -1.28
C ASP A 208 -10.01 -7.83 0.06
N ARG A 209 -10.02 -6.49 0.12
CA ARG A 209 -10.63 -5.71 1.20
C ARG A 209 -11.95 -5.11 0.79
N ARG A 210 -12.95 -5.20 1.64
CA ARG A 210 -14.30 -4.66 1.38
C ARG A 210 -14.25 -3.16 1.01
N LYS A 211 -13.46 -2.35 1.74
CA LYS A 211 -13.30 -0.90 1.49
C LYS A 211 -12.49 -0.58 0.22
N GLU A 212 -11.83 -1.55 -0.38
CA GLU A 212 -11.00 -1.39 -1.57
C GLU A 212 -11.65 -2.02 -2.82
N LEU A 213 -12.79 -2.68 -2.65
CA LEU A 213 -13.57 -3.27 -3.74
C LEU A 213 -13.98 -2.18 -4.74
N ILE A 214 -13.78 -2.43 -6.03
CA ILE A 214 -14.14 -1.48 -7.10
C ILE A 214 -15.45 -1.91 -7.72
N ILE A 215 -16.42 -1.01 -7.75
CA ILE A 215 -17.72 -1.26 -8.37
C ILE A 215 -17.70 -0.73 -9.82
N SER A 216 -17.42 -1.62 -10.77
CA SER A 216 -17.33 -1.27 -12.19
C SER A 216 -18.45 -1.89 -12.99
N GLY A 217 -19.36 -1.05 -13.52
CA GLY A 217 -20.50 -1.51 -14.32
C GLY A 217 -21.47 -2.43 -13.57
N GLY A 218 -21.57 -2.29 -12.24
CA GLY A 218 -22.41 -3.15 -11.39
C GLY A 218 -21.75 -4.48 -10.99
N PHE A 219 -20.48 -4.69 -11.36
CA PHE A 219 -19.70 -5.88 -10.99
C PHE A 219 -18.66 -5.53 -9.93
N ASN A 220 -18.48 -6.45 -9.00
CA ASN A 220 -17.40 -6.39 -8.03
C ASN A 220 -16.08 -6.75 -8.70
N VAL A 221 -15.13 -5.82 -8.74
CA VAL A 221 -13.77 -6.04 -9.22
C VAL A 221 -12.84 -6.03 -8.01
N TYR A 222 -12.07 -7.08 -7.88
CA TYR A 222 -11.13 -7.28 -6.79
C TYR A 222 -9.75 -6.74 -7.20
N PRO A 223 -9.27 -5.61 -6.63
CA PRO A 223 -7.97 -5.04 -6.95
C PRO A 223 -6.83 -6.06 -6.89
N THR A 224 -6.84 -6.96 -5.92
CA THR A 224 -5.81 -7.98 -5.75
C THR A 224 -5.72 -8.94 -6.94
N GLU A 225 -6.85 -9.32 -7.56
CA GLU A 225 -6.85 -10.19 -8.75
C GLU A 225 -6.26 -9.44 -9.96
N VAL A 226 -6.63 -8.18 -10.14
CA VAL A 226 -6.12 -7.35 -11.23
C VAL A 226 -4.61 -7.09 -11.05
N GLU A 227 -4.18 -6.80 -9.82
CA GLU A 227 -2.76 -6.64 -9.48
C GLU A 227 -1.97 -7.91 -9.76
N ALA A 228 -2.49 -9.09 -9.40
CA ALA A 228 -1.82 -10.36 -9.66
C ALA A 228 -1.61 -10.59 -11.17
N ALA A 229 -2.62 -10.32 -11.99
CA ALA A 229 -2.53 -10.41 -13.44
C ALA A 229 -1.50 -9.44 -14.02
N VAL A 230 -1.56 -8.16 -13.64
CA VAL A 230 -0.65 -7.12 -14.17
C VAL A 230 0.79 -7.30 -13.67
N ARG A 231 0.98 -7.69 -12.40
CA ARG A 231 2.31 -7.95 -11.82
C ARG A 231 3.04 -9.10 -12.52
N SER A 232 2.31 -10.03 -13.14
CA SER A 232 2.92 -11.13 -13.91
C SER A 232 3.55 -10.67 -15.24
N MET A 233 3.34 -9.42 -15.66
CA MET A 233 3.97 -8.87 -16.87
C MET A 233 5.49 -8.70 -16.67
N PRO A 234 6.31 -9.11 -17.64
CA PRO A 234 7.78 -9.01 -17.53
C PRO A 234 8.30 -7.59 -17.30
N GLN A 235 7.57 -6.57 -17.79
CA GLN A 235 7.95 -5.17 -17.75
C GLN A 235 7.57 -4.49 -16.41
N VAL A 236 6.70 -5.11 -15.60
CA VAL A 236 6.17 -4.53 -14.36
C VAL A 236 7.05 -4.92 -13.19
N GLU A 237 7.48 -3.95 -12.40
CA GLU A 237 8.15 -4.16 -11.11
C GLU A 237 7.12 -4.30 -10.00
N ASP A 238 6.16 -3.35 -9.94
CA ASP A 238 5.06 -3.39 -8.98
C ASP A 238 3.81 -2.70 -9.54
N VAL A 239 2.67 -2.97 -8.94
CA VAL A 239 1.38 -2.41 -9.33
C VAL A 239 0.46 -2.28 -8.13
N ALA A 240 -0.31 -1.20 -8.10
CA ALA A 240 -1.47 -1.00 -7.23
C ALA A 240 -2.69 -0.72 -8.10
N VAL A 241 -3.82 -1.36 -7.79
CA VAL A 241 -5.07 -1.16 -8.50
C VAL A 241 -6.07 -0.45 -7.61
N VAL A 242 -6.68 0.60 -8.13
CA VAL A 242 -7.64 1.44 -7.40
C VAL A 242 -8.84 1.80 -8.26
N GLY A 243 -9.98 2.01 -7.60
CA GLY A 243 -11.16 2.60 -8.22
C GLY A 243 -11.08 4.12 -8.23
N LEU A 244 -11.21 4.73 -9.41
CA LEU A 244 -11.39 6.18 -9.51
C LEU A 244 -12.81 6.48 -10.04
N PRO A 245 -13.42 7.61 -9.62
CA PRO A 245 -14.72 8.01 -10.12
C PRO A 245 -14.77 8.02 -11.66
N GLY A 246 -15.72 7.31 -12.22
CA GLY A 246 -16.04 7.26 -13.63
C GLY A 246 -17.37 7.94 -13.94
N ASP A 247 -17.90 7.69 -15.15
CA ASP A 247 -19.17 8.24 -15.56
C ASP A 247 -20.35 7.50 -14.89
N SER A 248 -21.42 8.24 -14.59
CA SER A 248 -22.69 7.68 -14.10
C SER A 248 -22.61 6.90 -12.77
N GLY A 249 -21.71 7.30 -11.84
CA GLY A 249 -21.61 6.70 -10.51
C GLY A 249 -20.85 5.37 -10.46
N ASN A 250 -20.30 4.90 -11.59
CA ASN A 250 -19.40 3.76 -11.63
C ASN A 250 -17.96 4.18 -11.30
N GLU A 251 -17.15 3.21 -10.90
CA GLU A 251 -15.71 3.40 -10.77
C GLU A 251 -14.99 2.85 -12.00
N ASN A 252 -13.91 3.51 -12.39
CA ASN A 252 -12.96 3.01 -13.36
C ASN A 252 -11.85 2.24 -12.66
N VAL A 253 -11.56 1.05 -13.13
CA VAL A 253 -10.40 0.27 -12.69
C VAL A 253 -9.14 0.93 -13.24
N VAL A 254 -8.27 1.41 -12.36
CA VAL A 254 -7.02 2.09 -12.71
C VAL A 254 -5.84 1.31 -12.15
N ALA A 255 -4.91 0.93 -13.02
CA ALA A 255 -3.67 0.28 -12.62
C ALA A 255 -2.55 1.32 -12.52
N ALA A 256 -2.09 1.58 -11.30
CA ALA A 256 -0.91 2.40 -11.02
C ALA A 256 0.32 1.50 -11.05
N ILE A 257 1.17 1.67 -12.04
CA ILE A 257 2.25 0.74 -12.39
C ILE A 257 3.60 1.39 -12.14
N LEU A 258 4.47 0.69 -11.41
CA LEU A 258 5.90 0.95 -11.34
C LEU A 258 6.57 0.03 -12.36
N PRO A 259 7.06 0.55 -13.50
CA PRO A 259 7.75 -0.28 -14.49
C PRO A 259 9.17 -0.59 -14.01
N LYS A 260 9.73 -1.71 -14.47
CA LYS A 260 11.16 -2.01 -14.30
C LYS A 260 12.02 -0.97 -15.02
N GLU A 261 13.22 -0.79 -14.55
CA GLU A 261 14.16 0.19 -15.10
C GLU A 261 14.32 0.03 -16.63
N GLY A 262 14.14 1.13 -17.36
CA GLY A 262 14.22 1.17 -18.81
C GLY A 262 13.04 0.55 -19.56
N GLN A 263 12.00 0.07 -18.86
CA GLN A 263 10.80 -0.49 -19.47
C GLN A 263 9.68 0.54 -19.60
N THR A 264 8.83 0.34 -20.59
CA THR A 264 7.60 1.12 -20.80
C THR A 264 6.41 0.18 -20.86
N VAL A 265 5.27 0.65 -20.38
CA VAL A 265 4.02 -0.11 -20.34
C VAL A 265 2.89 0.75 -20.88
N THR A 266 2.10 0.23 -21.82
CA THR A 266 0.90 0.92 -22.34
C THR A 266 -0.38 0.25 -21.84
N LEU A 267 -1.50 0.98 -21.90
CA LEU A 267 -2.80 0.44 -21.52
C LEU A 267 -3.19 -0.77 -22.38
N GLU A 268 -2.90 -0.72 -23.66
CA GLU A 268 -3.20 -1.81 -24.60
C GLU A 268 -2.46 -3.08 -24.21
N GLN A 269 -1.16 -2.98 -23.90
CA GLN A 269 -0.34 -4.11 -23.44
C GLN A 269 -0.87 -4.70 -22.13
N VAL A 270 -1.26 -3.85 -21.16
CA VAL A 270 -1.83 -4.29 -19.89
C VAL A 270 -3.14 -5.03 -20.12
N ARG A 271 -4.03 -4.52 -20.95
CA ARG A 271 -5.32 -5.15 -21.24
C ARG A 271 -5.16 -6.47 -21.96
N GLU A 272 -4.35 -6.54 -23.03
CA GLU A 272 -4.06 -7.77 -23.77
C GLU A 272 -3.45 -8.85 -22.87
N TRP A 273 -2.59 -8.45 -21.93
CA TRP A 273 -1.99 -9.39 -20.99
C TRP A 273 -3.00 -9.88 -19.96
N ALA A 274 -3.74 -8.97 -19.35
CA ALA A 274 -4.68 -9.26 -18.27
C ALA A 274 -5.92 -10.04 -18.75
N GLU A 275 -6.36 -9.85 -20.00
CA GLU A 275 -7.49 -10.55 -20.60
C GLU A 275 -7.29 -12.09 -20.66
N LYS A 276 -6.06 -12.57 -20.54
CA LYS A 276 -5.77 -14.01 -20.47
C LYS A 276 -6.31 -14.67 -19.20
N THR A 277 -6.52 -13.90 -18.13
CA THR A 277 -6.90 -14.42 -16.82
C THR A 277 -8.09 -13.69 -16.19
N LEU A 278 -8.37 -12.46 -16.62
CA LEU A 278 -9.43 -11.63 -16.06
C LEU A 278 -10.65 -11.53 -16.96
N SER A 279 -11.82 -11.40 -16.35
CA SER A 279 -13.04 -11.06 -17.05
C SER A 279 -12.97 -9.63 -17.60
N HIS A 280 -13.66 -9.37 -18.72
CA HIS A 280 -13.62 -8.08 -19.42
C HIS A 280 -13.99 -6.87 -18.54
N TYR A 281 -14.91 -7.02 -17.59
CA TYR A 281 -15.32 -5.96 -16.66
C TYR A 281 -14.23 -5.60 -15.63
N ALA A 282 -13.30 -6.51 -15.36
CA ALA A 282 -12.18 -6.32 -14.44
C ALA A 282 -10.93 -5.73 -15.10
N LEU A 283 -10.91 -5.63 -16.43
CA LEU A 283 -9.75 -5.07 -17.15
C LEU A 283 -9.55 -3.59 -16.83
N PRO A 284 -8.30 -3.15 -16.58
CA PRO A 284 -8.00 -1.74 -16.38
C PRO A 284 -8.51 -0.86 -17.52
N ARG A 285 -9.17 0.23 -17.18
CA ARG A 285 -9.62 1.25 -18.12
C ARG A 285 -8.61 2.38 -18.30
N GLN A 286 -7.73 2.54 -17.32
CA GLN A 286 -6.67 3.53 -17.31
C GLN A 286 -5.42 2.95 -16.64
N ILE A 287 -4.26 3.47 -16.99
CA ILE A 287 -3.01 3.23 -16.26
C ILE A 287 -2.42 4.55 -15.79
N ALA A 288 -1.70 4.51 -14.69
CA ALA A 288 -0.82 5.58 -14.22
C ALA A 288 0.58 5.02 -14.05
N ILE A 289 1.58 5.70 -14.56
CA ILE A 289 2.98 5.30 -14.40
C ILE A 289 3.54 6.03 -13.20
N LEU A 290 4.01 5.27 -12.21
CA LEU A 290 4.60 5.78 -10.99
C LEU A 290 6.13 5.68 -11.04
N SER A 291 6.81 6.62 -10.41
CA SER A 291 8.26 6.56 -10.15
C SER A 291 8.60 5.83 -8.84
N GLU A 292 7.64 5.78 -7.93
CA GLU A 292 7.76 5.11 -6.64
C GLU A 292 6.38 4.60 -6.20
N MET A 293 6.35 3.43 -5.54
CA MET A 293 5.11 2.86 -5.02
C MET A 293 4.95 3.25 -3.54
N PRO A 294 3.88 3.98 -3.15
CA PRO A 294 3.60 4.33 -1.76
C PRO A 294 3.50 3.09 -0.86
N ARG A 295 4.30 3.05 0.21
CA ARG A 295 4.36 1.91 1.13
C ARG A 295 4.33 2.35 2.58
N SER A 296 3.76 1.49 3.43
CA SER A 296 3.83 1.64 4.88
C SER A 296 5.25 1.35 5.40
N VAL A 297 5.50 1.68 6.68
CA VAL A 297 6.78 1.39 7.36
C VAL A 297 7.15 -0.10 7.36
N ILE A 298 6.19 -1.00 7.18
CA ILE A 298 6.39 -2.46 7.04
C ILE A 298 6.37 -2.91 5.57
N GLY A 299 6.44 -1.97 4.60
CA GLY A 299 6.56 -2.28 3.18
C GLY A 299 5.26 -2.64 2.46
N LYS A 300 4.09 -2.59 3.12
CA LYS A 300 2.79 -2.84 2.47
C LYS A 300 2.42 -1.69 1.54
N VAL A 301 1.99 -1.98 0.31
CA VAL A 301 1.46 -1.00 -0.63
C VAL A 301 0.23 -0.30 -0.04
N LEU A 302 0.20 1.02 -0.10
CA LEU A 302 -0.87 1.86 0.42
C LEU A 302 -1.78 2.30 -0.74
N ARG A 303 -2.73 1.45 -1.14
CA ARG A 303 -3.70 1.76 -2.22
C ARG A 303 -4.44 3.07 -1.99
N ARG A 304 -4.78 3.37 -0.73
CA ARG A 304 -5.42 4.64 -0.37
C ARG A 304 -4.54 5.84 -0.77
N ALA A 305 -3.26 5.83 -0.45
CA ALA A 305 -2.33 6.90 -0.82
C ALA A 305 -2.19 7.02 -2.35
N VAL A 306 -2.09 5.88 -3.05
CA VAL A 306 -2.10 5.86 -4.52
C VAL A 306 -3.38 6.49 -5.07
N ARG A 307 -4.54 6.14 -4.53
CA ARG A 307 -5.84 6.70 -4.96
C ARG A 307 -5.91 8.21 -4.72
N GLU A 308 -5.48 8.68 -3.55
CA GLU A 308 -5.45 10.11 -3.19
C GLU A 308 -4.51 10.89 -4.13
N GLU A 309 -3.34 10.36 -4.45
CA GLU A 309 -2.38 10.97 -5.38
C GLU A 309 -2.95 11.08 -6.80
N LEU A 310 -3.57 10.02 -7.29
CA LEU A 310 -4.19 10.00 -8.63
C LEU A 310 -5.39 10.94 -8.72
N LEU A 311 -6.20 11.06 -7.67
CA LEU A 311 -7.30 12.03 -7.62
C LEU A 311 -6.78 13.47 -7.65
N ALA A 312 -5.78 13.78 -6.84
CA ALA A 312 -5.16 15.11 -6.82
C ALA A 312 -4.53 15.47 -8.18
N ALA A 313 -3.85 14.52 -8.83
CA ALA A 313 -3.29 14.72 -10.17
C ALA A 313 -4.38 14.98 -11.22
N ARG A 314 -5.52 14.29 -11.13
CA ARG A 314 -6.68 14.48 -12.02
C ARG A 314 -7.34 15.85 -11.81
N GLU A 315 -7.50 16.29 -10.57
CA GLU A 315 -8.02 17.62 -10.24
C GLU A 315 -7.12 18.71 -10.78
N ALA A 316 -5.80 18.63 -10.54
CA ALA A 316 -4.83 19.58 -11.04
C ALA A 316 -4.83 19.66 -12.58
N ALA A 317 -4.96 18.53 -13.28
CA ALA A 317 -5.07 18.50 -14.73
C ALA A 317 -6.37 19.14 -15.23
N SER A 318 -7.49 18.94 -14.53
CA SER A 318 -8.78 19.56 -14.83
C SER A 318 -8.72 21.08 -14.66
N ASP A 319 -8.14 21.55 -13.56
CA ASP A 319 -7.98 22.98 -13.29
C ASP A 319 -7.08 23.67 -14.32
N ALA A 320 -5.98 23.00 -14.72
CA ALA A 320 -5.10 23.51 -15.76
C ALA A 320 -5.80 23.58 -17.13
N ALA A 321 -6.61 22.57 -17.47
CA ALA A 321 -7.40 22.56 -18.69
C ALA A 321 -8.49 23.65 -18.67
N GLY A 322 -9.15 23.84 -17.53
CA GLY A 322 -10.13 24.91 -17.32
C GLY A 322 -9.51 26.31 -17.45
N ALA A 323 -8.33 26.50 -16.84
CA ALA A 323 -7.60 27.76 -16.95
C ALA A 323 -7.15 28.05 -18.39
N ALA A 324 -6.68 27.03 -19.12
CA ALA A 324 -6.31 27.15 -20.54
C ALA A 324 -7.53 27.48 -21.42
N ALA A 325 -8.66 26.85 -21.17
CA ALA A 325 -9.93 27.14 -21.88
C ALA A 325 -10.43 28.56 -21.58
N ALA A 326 -10.38 28.99 -20.31
CA ALA A 326 -10.73 30.36 -19.91
C ALA A 326 -9.82 31.41 -20.55
N ALA A 327 -8.49 31.15 -20.58
CA ALA A 327 -7.52 32.03 -21.25
C ALA A 327 -7.78 32.10 -22.76
N SER A 328 -8.11 30.98 -23.40
CA SER A 328 -8.48 30.95 -24.84
C SER A 328 -9.76 31.73 -25.11
N THR A 329 -10.78 31.59 -24.25
CA THR A 329 -12.04 32.34 -24.36
C THR A 329 -11.82 33.84 -24.15
N ALA A 330 -11.02 34.23 -23.15
CA ALA A 330 -10.64 35.63 -22.90
C ALA A 330 -9.88 36.24 -24.09
N ALA A 331 -8.95 35.48 -24.68
CA ALA A 331 -8.22 35.92 -25.90
C ALA A 331 -9.15 36.10 -27.11
N ALA A 332 -10.13 35.16 -27.30
CA ALA A 332 -11.14 35.28 -28.34
C ALA A 332 -12.07 36.49 -28.12
N THR A 333 -12.48 36.75 -26.87
CA THR A 333 -13.32 37.92 -26.52
C THR A 333 -12.56 39.22 -26.71
N ALA A 334 -11.25 39.28 -26.38
CA ALA A 334 -10.41 40.44 -26.61
C ALA A 334 -10.19 40.73 -28.12
N LEU A 335 -10.21 39.70 -28.96
CA LEU A 335 -10.09 39.87 -30.42
C LEU A 335 -11.38 40.47 -31.06
N VAL A 336 -12.55 40.20 -30.44
CA VAL A 336 -13.84 40.74 -30.91
C VAL A 336 -14.07 42.18 -30.43
N ALA A 337 -13.39 42.62 -29.36
CA ALA A 337 -13.55 43.95 -28.75
C ALA A 337 -12.57 45.04 -29.33
N ARG A 338 -11.91 44.81 -30.46
CA ARG A 338 -11.18 45.87 -31.14
C ARG A 338 -12.17 46.82 -31.81
N PRO A 339 -12.27 48.11 -31.40
CA PRO A 339 -13.07 49.09 -32.13
C PRO A 339 -12.44 49.31 -33.52
N SER A 340 -13.28 49.29 -34.55
CA SER A 340 -12.90 49.65 -35.89
C SER A 340 -12.32 51.06 -35.88
N ALA A 341 -11.03 51.15 -36.18
CA ALA A 341 -10.36 52.41 -36.39
C ALA A 341 -11.02 53.11 -37.58
N GLY A 342 -11.69 54.23 -37.30
CA GLY A 342 -12.23 55.14 -38.32
C GLY A 342 -11.13 55.67 -39.20
N ARG A 343 -11.40 55.69 -40.50
CA ARG A 343 -10.52 56.36 -41.50
C ARG A 343 -10.34 57.83 -41.11
N PRO A 344 -9.12 58.40 -41.22
CA PRO A 344 -8.94 59.84 -41.11
C PRO A 344 -9.37 60.56 -42.43
N GLY A 345 -10.19 61.58 -42.29
CA GLY A 345 -10.44 62.56 -43.31
C GLY A 345 -9.30 63.60 -43.34
N PRO A 346 -9.07 64.30 -44.46
CA PRO A 346 -7.92 65.14 -44.65
C PRO A 346 -8.15 66.56 -44.10
N ASP A 347 -7.01 67.25 -43.92
CA ASP A 347 -6.78 68.69 -43.74
C ASP A 347 -6.45 69.26 -42.35
N ASP A 348 -5.18 69.36 -42.14
CA ASP A 348 -4.32 70.58 -41.98
C ASP A 348 -4.22 71.30 -40.62
N PRO A 349 -3.26 72.20 -40.38
CA PRO A 349 -1.84 71.96 -40.11
C PRO A 349 -1.30 72.61 -38.81
N ALA A 350 -0.04 72.23 -38.48
CA ALA A 350 1.03 72.96 -37.80
C ALA A 350 0.77 73.64 -36.43
N ASP A 351 1.60 73.49 -35.54
CA ASP A 351 2.96 73.74 -35.15
C ASP A 351 3.07 73.95 -33.62
N PRO A 352 4.13 74.25 -33.02
CA PRO A 352 4.88 73.34 -32.14
C PRO A 352 5.00 73.88 -30.69
N ASP A 353 5.73 73.16 -29.91
CA ASP A 353 6.78 73.66 -29.01
C ASP A 353 6.70 73.11 -27.54
N GLU A 354 7.87 72.86 -27.07
CA GLU A 354 8.43 72.91 -25.71
C GLU A 354 8.08 71.69 -24.76
N SER A 355 9.09 70.99 -24.51
CA SER A 355 10.27 70.99 -23.64
C SER A 355 10.07 70.22 -22.36
N VAL A 356 10.88 69.22 -22.22
CA VAL A 356 11.96 68.96 -21.23
C VAL A 356 11.55 68.80 -19.77
N GLU A 357 11.90 67.72 -19.22
CA GLU A 357 12.77 67.41 -18.07
C GLU A 357 12.32 66.04 -17.41
N SER A 358 13.11 65.06 -17.52
CA SER A 358 14.11 64.42 -16.66
C SER A 358 13.82 64.48 -15.15
N GLU A 359 13.73 63.31 -14.55
CA GLU A 359 14.61 62.91 -13.47
C GLU A 359 14.33 61.49 -12.98
N LYS A 360 15.39 60.71 -12.99
CA LYS A 360 15.65 59.50 -12.20
C LYS A 360 16.52 59.90 -11.00
N PRO A 361 16.94 59.04 -10.14
CA PRO A 361 16.34 58.05 -9.23
C PRO A 361 16.81 58.28 -7.78
N THR A 362 16.33 57.49 -6.80
CA THR A 362 17.15 57.15 -5.61
C THR A 362 16.58 55.97 -4.83
N ASP A 363 17.35 54.93 -4.79
CA ASP A 363 17.51 54.01 -3.66
C ASP A 363 18.47 54.68 -2.65
N PRO A 364 18.48 54.43 -1.35
CA PRO A 364 19.08 53.24 -0.79
C PRO A 364 18.61 52.77 0.64
N ALA A 365 18.78 51.47 0.83
CA ALA A 365 19.39 50.75 1.96
C ALA A 365 19.43 51.35 3.38
N LYS A 366 19.16 50.50 4.36
CA LYS A 366 20.00 50.03 5.47
C LYS A 366 19.21 49.68 6.73
N SER A 367 19.42 48.43 7.18
CA SER A 367 20.01 47.98 8.47
C SER A 367 19.14 48.05 9.69
N ALA A 368 18.92 46.97 10.39
CA ALA A 368 19.72 46.49 11.54
C ALA A 368 19.05 45.29 12.23
N GLU A 369 19.79 44.24 12.44
CA GLU A 369 19.73 43.31 13.54
C GLU A 369 20.45 43.95 14.76
N PRO A 370 20.56 43.24 15.92
CA PRO A 370 19.73 42.25 16.66
C PRO A 370 19.52 42.65 18.13
N GLU A 371 18.79 41.85 18.91
CA GLU A 371 19.11 41.69 20.35
C GLU A 371 18.60 40.39 20.95
N GLU A 372 19.51 39.69 21.57
CA GLU A 372 19.38 38.59 22.51
C GLU A 372 18.78 39.03 23.82
N SER A 373 18.11 38.13 24.54
CA SER A 373 18.24 37.86 25.98
C SER A 373 17.36 36.64 26.33
N GLU A 374 17.96 35.48 26.67
CA GLU A 374 18.18 35.01 28.04
C GLU A 374 17.03 35.32 29.01
N ASP A 375 16.35 34.34 29.58
CA ASP A 375 16.61 33.71 30.86
C ASP A 375 15.45 32.78 31.32
N ARG A 376 15.81 31.58 31.75
CA ARG A 376 15.32 30.79 32.90
C ARG A 376 13.81 30.57 33.14
N SER A 377 13.37 29.38 33.12
CA SER A 377 13.18 28.46 34.27
C SER A 377 12.78 27.08 33.81
#